data_54bdf93d4a2683b338e210bf23d9df41
#
_entry.id   54bdf93d4a2683b338e210bf23d9df41
#
_cell.length_a   1.000
_cell.length_b   1.000
_cell.length_c   1.000
_cell.angle_alpha   90.00
_cell.angle_beta   90.00
_cell.angle_gamma   90.00
#
_symmetry.space_group_name_H-M   'P 1'
#
loop_
_entity.id
_entity.type
_entity.pdbx_description
1 polymer ?
#
loop_
_entity_poly.entity_id
_entity_poly.type
_entity_poly.pdbx_seq_one_letter_code
_entity_poly.pdbx_strand_id
1 'polypeptide(L)'
;MYSKFETEIVVRPSDIDYNGHVHQSVYLDYLLFARVDQMKRCYKVPIEEFFKRGFSWATKSTTIEYKRPLFMDETITVRTWVKEIKKMTVKVCFQLLKDSGKIAAQGHSIYVLINSKTGKPVAIPEAIIEKYSI
;
A
#
# COMPACT_ATOMS: atom_id res chain seq x y z
N MET A 1 -7.34 14.17 10.08
CA MET A 1 -6.41 13.06 10.41
C MET A 1 -7.03 11.73 9.99
N TYR A 2 -6.21 10.83 9.48
CA TYR A 2 -6.70 9.58 8.90
C TYR A 2 -6.27 8.38 9.74
N SER A 3 -7.14 7.35 9.77
CA SER A 3 -6.89 6.14 10.53
C SER A 3 -5.73 5.33 9.95
N LYS A 4 -5.01 4.64 10.83
CA LYS A 4 -3.97 3.68 10.44
C LYS A 4 -4.56 2.28 10.45
N PHE A 5 -4.26 1.52 9.42
CA PHE A 5 -4.73 0.13 9.30
C PHE A 5 -3.54 -0.80 9.13
N GLU A 6 -3.74 -2.05 9.52
CA GLU A 6 -2.67 -3.04 9.55
C GLU A 6 -3.08 -4.32 8.83
N THR A 7 -2.11 -4.94 8.18
CA THR A 7 -2.26 -6.24 7.52
C THR A 7 -1.05 -7.09 7.89
N GLU A 8 -1.28 -8.30 8.36
CA GLU A 8 -0.21 -9.25 8.68
C GLU A 8 0.14 -10.08 7.47
N ILE A 9 1.43 -10.34 7.29
CA ILE A 9 1.96 -11.15 6.19
C ILE A 9 3.06 -12.03 6.75
N VAL A 10 3.06 -13.33 6.38
CA VAL A 10 4.15 -14.23 6.71
C VAL A 10 5.14 -14.23 5.56
N VAL A 11 6.42 -14.00 5.86
CA VAL A 11 7.49 -14.03 4.86
C VAL A 11 7.64 -15.46 4.34
N ARG A 12 7.60 -15.62 3.02
CA ARG A 12 7.66 -16.92 2.35
C ARG A 12 9.08 -17.24 1.87
N PRO A 13 9.42 -18.54 1.70
CA PRO A 13 10.72 -18.92 1.13
C PRO A 13 11.01 -18.26 -0.22
N SER A 14 9.98 -18.10 -1.07
CA SER A 14 10.12 -17.45 -2.39
C SER A 14 10.46 -15.98 -2.33
N ASP A 15 10.32 -15.34 -1.16
CA ASP A 15 10.60 -13.91 -0.97
C ASP A 15 12.08 -13.64 -0.65
N ILE A 16 12.84 -14.68 -0.37
CA ILE A 16 14.22 -14.58 0.13
C ILE A 16 15.23 -14.55 -1.02
N ASP A 17 16.21 -13.64 -0.94
CA ASP A 17 17.32 -13.59 -1.90
C ASP A 17 18.50 -14.42 -1.40
N TYR A 18 19.60 -14.41 -2.18
CA TYR A 18 20.79 -15.19 -1.84
C TYR A 18 21.53 -14.69 -0.60
N ASN A 19 21.19 -13.51 -0.08
CA ASN A 19 21.74 -12.98 1.18
C ASN A 19 20.99 -13.51 2.40
N GLY A 20 19.92 -14.29 2.21
CA GLY A 20 19.10 -14.81 3.31
C GLY A 20 18.07 -13.84 3.84
N HIS A 21 17.87 -12.70 3.19
CA HIS A 21 16.86 -11.70 3.56
C HIS A 21 15.79 -11.60 2.49
N VAL A 22 14.65 -11.03 2.85
CA VAL A 22 13.63 -10.65 1.87
C VAL A 22 14.26 -9.72 0.83
N HIS A 23 14.09 -10.04 -0.45
CA HIS A 23 14.61 -9.21 -1.53
C HIS A 23 13.96 -7.82 -1.48
N GLN A 24 14.75 -6.79 -1.75
CA GLN A 24 14.26 -5.40 -1.64
C GLN A 24 12.99 -5.14 -2.47
N SER A 25 12.83 -5.77 -3.62
CA SER A 25 11.64 -5.60 -4.47
C SER A 25 10.37 -6.17 -3.84
N VAL A 26 10.49 -7.15 -2.97
CA VAL A 26 9.35 -7.83 -2.36
C VAL A 26 8.67 -6.94 -1.32
N TYR A 27 9.38 -5.97 -0.74
CA TYR A 27 8.77 -5.01 0.21
C TYR A 27 7.61 -4.26 -0.44
N LEU A 28 7.73 -3.90 -1.70
CA LEU A 28 6.67 -3.22 -2.44
C LEU A 28 5.51 -4.16 -2.77
N ASP A 29 5.79 -5.44 -2.96
CA ASP A 29 4.74 -6.46 -3.14
C ASP A 29 3.93 -6.62 -1.86
N TYR A 30 4.57 -6.59 -0.70
CA TYR A 30 3.88 -6.61 0.60
C TYR A 30 3.00 -5.38 0.77
N LEU A 31 3.51 -4.22 0.37
CA LEU A 31 2.74 -2.97 0.44
C LEU A 31 1.50 -3.07 -0.45
N LEU A 32 1.64 -3.56 -1.67
CA LEU A 32 0.51 -3.72 -2.58
C LEU A 32 -0.53 -4.67 -2.01
N PHE A 33 -0.09 -5.81 -1.50
CA PHE A 33 -0.99 -6.79 -0.87
C PHE A 33 -1.77 -6.15 0.27
N ALA A 34 -1.08 -5.42 1.14
CA ALA A 34 -1.71 -4.76 2.28
C ALA A 34 -2.71 -3.69 1.84
N ARG A 35 -2.37 -2.92 0.80
CA ARG A 35 -3.28 -1.89 0.28
C ARG A 35 -4.55 -2.49 -0.29
N VAL A 36 -4.44 -3.56 -1.07
CA VAL A 36 -5.60 -4.25 -1.64
C VAL A 36 -6.49 -4.83 -0.53
N ASP A 37 -5.89 -5.47 0.47
CA ASP A 37 -6.60 -5.98 1.64
C ASP A 37 -7.33 -4.87 2.39
N GLN A 38 -6.64 -3.77 2.67
CA GLN A 38 -7.20 -2.67 3.45
C GLN A 38 -8.28 -1.90 2.69
N MET A 39 -8.14 -1.76 1.38
CA MET A 39 -9.18 -1.14 0.55
C MET A 39 -10.50 -1.91 0.67
N LYS A 40 -10.43 -3.22 0.68
CA LYS A 40 -11.60 -4.07 0.81
C LYS A 40 -12.11 -4.11 2.25
N ARG A 41 -11.24 -4.45 3.19
CA ARG A 41 -11.59 -4.75 4.59
C ARG A 41 -11.85 -3.50 5.43
N CYS A 42 -11.06 -2.45 5.23
CA CYS A 42 -11.07 -1.26 6.07
C CYS A 42 -11.82 -0.08 5.43
N TYR A 43 -11.50 0.23 4.18
CA TYR A 43 -12.12 1.37 3.49
C TYR A 43 -13.44 1.01 2.81
N LYS A 44 -13.77 -0.27 2.68
CA LYS A 44 -15.02 -0.74 2.07
C LYS A 44 -15.17 -0.33 0.62
N VAL A 45 -14.06 -0.24 -0.10
CA VAL A 45 -14.05 0.03 -1.54
C VAL A 45 -13.00 -0.88 -2.19
N PRO A 46 -13.38 -2.15 -2.49
CA PRO A 46 -12.43 -3.10 -3.09
C PRO A 46 -11.96 -2.62 -4.46
N ILE A 47 -10.76 -3.06 -4.86
CA ILE A 47 -10.14 -2.64 -6.12
C ILE A 47 -11.04 -2.89 -7.33
N GLU A 48 -11.88 -3.93 -7.29
CA GLU A 48 -12.83 -4.28 -8.36
C GLU A 48 -13.85 -3.17 -8.62
N GLU A 49 -14.19 -2.39 -7.59
CA GLU A 49 -15.15 -1.28 -7.74
C GLU A 49 -14.58 -0.19 -8.65
N PHE A 50 -13.28 0.05 -8.58
CA PHE A 50 -12.62 1.00 -9.47
C PHE A 50 -12.65 0.51 -10.91
N PHE A 51 -12.33 -0.77 -11.13
CA PHE A 51 -12.34 -1.37 -12.47
C PHE A 51 -13.75 -1.30 -13.10
N LYS A 52 -14.79 -1.58 -12.32
CA LYS A 52 -16.18 -1.49 -12.81
C LYS A 52 -16.55 -0.09 -13.24
N ARG A 53 -16.02 0.92 -12.58
CA ARG A 53 -16.28 2.32 -12.92
C ARG A 53 -15.36 2.87 -14.02
N GLY A 54 -14.45 2.04 -14.53
CA GLY A 54 -13.50 2.44 -15.57
C GLY A 54 -12.30 3.22 -15.04
N PHE A 55 -12.00 3.07 -13.76
CA PHE A 55 -10.86 3.73 -13.11
C PHE A 55 -9.83 2.69 -12.68
N SER A 56 -8.59 3.15 -12.53
CA SER A 56 -7.56 2.37 -11.85
C SER A 56 -6.59 3.33 -11.13
N TRP A 57 -5.95 2.80 -10.10
CA TRP A 57 -4.89 3.52 -9.39
C TRP A 57 -3.55 3.20 -10.04
N ALA A 58 -2.81 4.24 -10.39
CA ALA A 58 -1.43 4.11 -10.86
C ALA A 58 -0.49 4.66 -9.80
N THR A 59 0.63 4.01 -9.59
CA THR A 59 1.66 4.53 -8.69
C THR A 59 2.44 5.60 -9.41
N LYS A 60 2.43 6.82 -8.88
CA LYS A 60 3.18 7.95 -9.44
C LYS A 60 4.60 7.95 -8.91
N SER A 61 4.76 7.71 -7.61
CA SER A 61 6.08 7.66 -6.98
C SER A 61 6.01 6.87 -5.68
N THR A 62 7.15 6.29 -5.29
CA THR A 62 7.31 5.63 -3.99
C THR A 62 8.68 5.97 -3.44
N THR A 63 8.70 6.39 -2.19
CA THR A 63 9.92 6.60 -1.43
C THR A 63 9.94 5.57 -0.32
N ILE A 64 11.01 4.78 -0.21
CA ILE A 64 11.15 3.76 0.81
C ILE A 64 12.55 3.79 1.40
N GLU A 65 12.62 3.65 2.72
CA GLU A 65 13.87 3.54 3.46
C GLU A 65 13.89 2.18 4.12
N TYR A 66 14.96 1.41 3.86
CA TYR A 66 15.17 0.07 4.43
C TYR A 66 16.02 0.21 5.68
N LYS A 67 15.49 -0.19 6.81
CA LYS A 67 16.16 -0.03 8.10
C LYS A 67 16.67 -1.33 8.70
N ARG A 68 15.94 -2.43 8.52
CA ARG A 68 16.28 -3.76 9.08
C ARG A 68 15.86 -4.86 8.15
N PRO A 69 16.62 -5.95 8.05
CA PRO A 69 16.25 -7.06 7.19
C PRO A 69 15.05 -7.84 7.74
N LEU A 70 14.29 -8.43 6.83
CA LEU A 70 13.21 -9.36 7.13
C LEU A 70 13.66 -10.76 6.76
N PHE A 71 13.26 -11.75 7.55
CA PHE A 71 13.71 -13.14 7.41
C PHE A 71 12.55 -14.09 7.16
N MET A 72 12.87 -15.27 6.62
CA MET A 72 11.89 -16.31 6.35
C MET A 72 11.11 -16.69 7.62
N ASP A 73 9.83 -16.97 7.45
CA ASP A 73 8.87 -17.35 8.49
C ASP A 73 8.54 -16.23 9.49
N GLU A 74 9.13 -15.05 9.34
CA GLU A 74 8.78 -13.91 10.17
C GLU A 74 7.36 -13.44 9.83
N THR A 75 6.54 -13.15 10.84
CA THR A 75 5.23 -12.53 10.65
C THR A 75 5.42 -11.02 10.76
N ILE A 76 5.18 -10.32 9.68
CA ILE A 76 5.34 -8.87 9.62
C ILE A 76 3.99 -8.18 9.61
N THR A 77 3.97 -6.93 10.03
CA THR A 77 2.78 -6.08 9.96
C THR A 77 3.03 -4.95 8.99
N VAL A 78 2.18 -4.79 8.00
CA VAL A 78 2.22 -3.63 7.11
C VAL A 78 1.16 -2.65 7.59
N ARG A 79 1.62 -1.53 8.12
CA ARG A 79 0.76 -0.44 8.60
C ARG A 79 0.73 0.65 7.57
N THR A 80 -0.46 1.08 7.18
CA THR A 80 -0.62 2.17 6.22
C THR A 80 -1.64 3.19 6.70
N TRP A 81 -1.52 4.41 6.20
CA TRP A 81 -2.51 5.45 6.45
C TRP A 81 -2.47 6.48 5.33
N VAL A 82 -3.63 7.04 5.05
CA VAL A 82 -3.73 8.15 4.10
C VAL A 82 -3.14 9.38 4.76
N LYS A 83 -2.22 10.05 4.09
CA LYS A 83 -1.61 11.28 4.58
C LYS A 83 -2.28 12.52 4.00
N GLU A 84 -2.63 12.48 2.73
CA GLU A 84 -3.16 13.63 2.01
C GLU A 84 -3.97 13.17 0.81
N ILE A 85 -5.10 13.82 0.58
CA ILE A 85 -5.93 13.59 -0.61
C ILE A 85 -5.99 14.90 -1.37
N LYS A 86 -5.57 14.87 -2.64
CA LYS A 86 -5.69 16.00 -3.57
C LYS A 86 -6.75 15.68 -4.60
N LYS A 87 -6.93 16.56 -5.59
CA LYS A 87 -7.97 16.39 -6.60
C LYS A 87 -7.89 15.05 -7.34
N MET A 88 -6.68 14.62 -7.72
CA MET A 88 -6.47 13.41 -8.51
C MET A 88 -5.53 12.41 -7.85
N THR A 89 -4.94 12.74 -6.71
CA THR A 89 -3.90 11.92 -6.08
C THR A 89 -4.17 11.69 -4.61
N VAL A 90 -3.64 10.55 -4.12
CA VAL A 90 -3.65 10.21 -2.70
C VAL A 90 -2.23 9.88 -2.29
N LYS A 91 -1.76 10.48 -1.19
CA LYS A 91 -0.48 10.12 -0.59
C LYS A 91 -0.75 9.17 0.57
N VAL A 92 -0.12 8.00 0.52
CA VAL A 92 -0.24 6.96 1.54
C VAL A 92 1.12 6.73 2.17
N CYS A 93 1.19 6.85 3.49
CA CYS A 93 2.38 6.50 4.25
C CYS A 93 2.32 5.04 4.69
N PHE A 94 3.47 4.42 4.87
CA PHE A 94 3.53 3.02 5.28
C PHE A 94 4.74 2.72 6.15
N GLN A 95 4.57 1.68 6.97
CA GLN A 95 5.63 1.08 7.77
C GLN A 95 5.49 -0.43 7.65
N LEU A 96 6.61 -1.12 7.44
CA LEU A 96 6.67 -2.58 7.55
C LEU A 96 7.35 -2.89 8.88
N LEU A 97 6.63 -3.55 9.77
CA LEU A 97 7.08 -3.82 11.13
C LEU A 97 7.46 -5.29 11.25
N LYS A 98 8.62 -5.52 11.86
CA LYS A 98 9.06 -6.88 12.20
C LYS A 98 8.16 -7.46 13.29
N ASP A 99 8.24 -8.77 13.50
CA ASP A 99 7.53 -9.43 14.60
C ASP A 99 7.95 -8.86 15.97
N SER A 100 9.14 -8.33 16.09
CA SER A 100 9.62 -7.63 17.30
C SER A 100 8.95 -6.26 17.50
N GLY A 101 8.21 -5.75 16.51
CA GLY A 101 7.64 -4.41 16.54
C GLY A 101 8.56 -3.32 15.99
N LYS A 102 9.82 -3.65 15.68
CA LYS A 102 10.76 -2.67 15.12
C LYS A 102 10.47 -2.43 13.65
N ILE A 103 10.74 -1.22 13.18
CA ILE A 103 10.51 -0.83 11.79
C ILE A 103 11.58 -1.48 10.90
N ALA A 104 11.14 -2.30 9.93
CA ALA A 104 12.03 -2.87 8.91
C ALA A 104 12.19 -1.92 7.74
N ALA A 105 11.11 -1.27 7.32
CA ALA A 105 11.12 -0.29 6.25
C ALA A 105 9.97 0.70 6.46
N GLN A 106 10.11 1.90 5.90
CA GLN A 106 9.05 2.90 5.96
C GLN A 106 9.17 3.86 4.79
N GLY A 107 8.08 4.55 4.50
CA GLY A 107 8.05 5.51 3.40
C GLY A 107 6.66 5.96 3.06
N HIS A 108 6.51 6.39 1.80
CA HIS A 108 5.22 6.81 1.27
C HIS A 108 5.14 6.56 -0.22
N SER A 109 3.90 6.44 -0.71
CA SER A 109 3.60 6.36 -2.13
C SER A 109 2.58 7.42 -2.50
N ILE A 110 2.69 7.92 -3.71
CA ILE A 110 1.67 8.80 -4.30
C ILE A 110 0.99 8.01 -5.40
N TYR A 111 -0.32 7.87 -5.29
CA TYR A 111 -1.17 7.20 -6.28
C TYR A 111 -2.00 8.23 -7.02
N VAL A 112 -2.18 8.02 -8.30
CA VAL A 112 -3.02 8.86 -9.14
C VAL A 112 -4.17 8.02 -9.70
N LEU A 113 -5.39 8.56 -9.63
CA LEU A 113 -6.54 7.90 -10.24
C LEU A 113 -6.54 8.20 -11.73
N ILE A 114 -6.65 7.16 -12.55
CA ILE A 114 -6.63 7.29 -14.00
C ILE A 114 -7.86 6.64 -14.62
N ASN A 115 -8.23 7.14 -15.80
CA ASN A 115 -9.21 6.49 -16.65
C ASN A 115 -8.53 5.27 -17.28
N SER A 116 -9.10 4.08 -17.09
CA SER A 116 -8.51 2.82 -17.55
C SER A 116 -8.34 2.72 -19.06
N LYS A 117 -9.18 3.42 -19.83
CA LYS A 117 -9.11 3.42 -21.29
C LYS A 117 -8.09 4.39 -21.85
N THR A 118 -8.04 5.61 -21.29
CA THR A 118 -7.17 6.67 -21.81
C THR A 118 -5.83 6.76 -21.09
N GLY A 119 -5.73 6.23 -19.89
CA GLY A 119 -4.55 6.36 -19.05
C GLY A 119 -4.36 7.75 -18.45
N LYS A 120 -5.32 8.65 -18.64
CA LYS A 120 -5.20 10.04 -18.17
C LYS A 120 -5.72 10.18 -16.74
N PRO A 121 -5.11 11.07 -15.94
CA PRO A 121 -5.59 11.36 -14.59
C PRO A 121 -7.02 11.89 -14.60
N VAL A 122 -7.77 11.49 -13.58
CA VAL A 122 -9.15 11.96 -13.39
C VAL A 122 -9.35 12.38 -11.92
N ALA A 123 -10.32 13.25 -11.71
CA ALA A 123 -10.66 13.69 -10.36
C ALA A 123 -11.22 12.52 -9.56
N ILE A 124 -10.81 12.42 -8.29
CA ILE A 124 -11.30 11.37 -7.40
C ILE A 124 -12.77 11.68 -7.07
N PRO A 125 -13.69 10.72 -7.31
CA PRO A 125 -15.10 10.92 -6.96
C PRO A 125 -15.29 11.19 -5.47
N GLU A 126 -16.24 12.05 -5.13
CA GLU A 126 -16.53 12.43 -3.74
C GLU A 126 -16.83 11.21 -2.86
N ALA A 127 -17.55 10.24 -3.39
CA ALA A 127 -17.87 9.00 -2.66
C ALA A 127 -16.61 8.22 -2.25
N ILE A 128 -15.55 8.27 -3.06
CA ILE A 128 -14.28 7.63 -2.76
C ILE A 128 -13.52 8.44 -1.71
N ILE A 129 -13.52 9.76 -1.85
CA ILE A 129 -12.88 10.65 -0.86
C ILE A 129 -13.47 10.40 0.52
N GLU A 130 -14.80 10.29 0.62
CA GLU A 130 -15.48 10.00 1.89
C GLU A 130 -15.03 8.68 2.49
N LYS A 131 -14.89 7.64 1.69
CA LYS A 131 -14.45 6.31 2.17
C LYS A 131 -13.01 6.32 2.67
N TYR A 132 -12.15 7.14 2.09
CA TYR A 132 -10.76 7.27 2.52
C TYR A 132 -10.57 8.22 3.70
N SER A 133 -11.56 9.04 3.99
CA SER A 133 -11.49 10.08 5.03
C SER A 133 -11.96 9.58 6.40
N ILE A 134 -11.44 8.43 6.81
CA ILE A 134 -11.82 7.80 8.09
C ILE A 134 -10.65 7.67 9.04
#